data_3426ca4d957538d167edb69af2966a25
#
_entry.id   3426ca4d957538d167edb69af2966a25
#
_cell.length_a   1.000
_cell.length_b   1.000
_cell.length_c   1.000
_cell.angle_alpha   90.00
_cell.angle_beta   90.00
_cell.angle_gamma   90.00
#
_symmetry.space_group_name_H-M   'P 1'
#
loop_
_entity.id
_entity.type
_entity.pdbx_description
1 polymer ?
#
loop_
_entity_poly.entity_id
_entity_poly.type
_entity_poly.pdbx_seq_one_letter_code
_entity_poly.pdbx_strand_id
1 'polypeptide(L)'
;MPAKRVIQIVALGALCVGLLYRLFPLVTGAPYLAEFFITEDGYLMLTVARNMALGLGMSVSEGTIQTNGVQPMMTFVFAWGYVAAAGDKMLGLYVIHGIMAAWAVAGFFLVRAFASRIMTGLGEPADWGWLVAALWFLGPLMTRHTMNGLETGGYVALVVLLLLQFHRVLTLGADASVAAQLWLGALAGLAFLMRNDAVFLIIPVFALWAGDSLLRQRFGYFAMLRRIAPAGLVTLAIAAPWLVNNQLRFGSIVPVSGTAQSFGAPLGGNLTLLPAKLFETMFPMLPIPGAFETSPVIIAIGSLASAAILGFFLFRLARHAPTPLILTVVAYLAFAVVLTTYYGVYFGAPHFLARYFAPLSPLLLTAGLVALLWLARRLGAAWLPSAVACVSLCVSGALLLRPLVPRFEGHMHFQVVEWVAANVDAATWVGAVQTGTLGYWHDRTFNLDGKVNPEALAMRREVGTVLPYVVESEIDVIADWVGVAGWATQEIGGFSAAFELIVEDAEANLAVLRRVVGN
;
A
#
# COMPACT_ATOMS: atom_id res chain seq x y z
N MET A 1 -8.79 34.31 -15.87
CA MET A 1 -9.64 33.22 -16.41
C MET A 1 -8.93 32.23 -17.34
N PRO A 2 -7.99 32.62 -18.25
CA PRO A 2 -7.31 31.63 -19.12
C PRO A 2 -6.45 30.62 -18.37
N ALA A 3 -5.72 31.01 -17.33
CA ALA A 3 -4.86 30.11 -16.55
C ALA A 3 -5.61 28.95 -15.85
N LYS A 4 -6.83 29.20 -15.36
CA LYS A 4 -7.68 28.18 -14.72
C LYS A 4 -8.03 27.05 -15.68
N ARG A 5 -8.48 27.37 -16.90
CA ARG A 5 -8.84 26.37 -17.91
C ARG A 5 -7.61 25.54 -18.34
N VAL A 6 -6.46 26.19 -18.45
CA VAL A 6 -5.20 25.50 -18.80
C VAL A 6 -4.83 24.44 -17.75
N ILE A 7 -4.84 24.79 -16.46
CA ILE A 7 -4.55 23.85 -15.38
C ILE A 7 -5.52 22.65 -15.42
N GLN A 8 -6.81 22.90 -15.63
CA GLN A 8 -7.80 21.82 -15.70
C GLN A 8 -7.58 20.92 -16.93
N ILE A 9 -7.30 21.50 -18.10
CA ILE A 9 -7.00 20.73 -19.33
C ILE A 9 -5.76 19.88 -19.14
N VAL A 10 -4.69 20.43 -18.58
CA VAL A 10 -3.44 19.69 -18.30
C VAL A 10 -3.70 18.55 -17.32
N ALA A 11 -4.47 18.80 -16.26
CA ALA A 11 -4.78 17.76 -15.26
C ALA A 11 -5.66 16.64 -15.84
N LEU A 12 -6.66 16.98 -16.67
CA LEU A 12 -7.47 15.97 -17.35
C LEU A 12 -6.66 15.21 -18.41
N GLY A 13 -5.75 15.87 -19.10
CA GLY A 13 -4.79 15.21 -20.00
C GLY A 13 -3.90 14.22 -19.24
N ALA A 14 -3.37 14.61 -18.07
CA ALA A 14 -2.59 13.72 -17.21
C ALA A 14 -3.43 12.54 -16.68
N LEU A 15 -4.71 12.77 -16.36
CA LEU A 15 -5.63 11.70 -15.99
C LEU A 15 -5.82 10.71 -17.14
N CYS A 16 -6.09 11.21 -18.35
CA CYS A 16 -6.26 10.36 -19.53
C CYS A 16 -4.99 9.53 -19.82
N VAL A 17 -3.82 10.17 -19.86
CA VAL A 17 -2.53 9.49 -20.11
C VAL A 17 -2.25 8.46 -19.03
N GLY A 18 -2.40 8.83 -17.76
CA GLY A 18 -2.15 7.92 -16.65
C GLY A 18 -3.17 6.77 -16.56
N LEU A 19 -4.39 6.97 -17.02
CA LEU A 19 -5.41 5.91 -17.13
C LEU A 19 -5.10 4.96 -18.28
N LEU A 20 -4.77 5.49 -19.46
CA LEU A 20 -4.35 4.68 -20.60
C LEU A 20 -3.15 3.79 -20.24
N TYR A 21 -2.17 4.36 -19.52
CA TYR A 21 -1.03 3.59 -19.04
C TYR A 21 -1.43 2.46 -18.09
N ARG A 22 -2.35 2.72 -17.13
CA ARG A 22 -2.85 1.69 -16.19
C ARG A 22 -3.65 0.60 -16.89
N LEU A 23 -4.37 0.96 -17.94
CA LEU A 23 -5.19 0.01 -18.71
C LEU A 23 -4.42 -0.66 -19.85
N PHE A 24 -3.17 -0.25 -20.08
CA PHE A 24 -2.34 -0.82 -21.16
C PHE A 24 -2.23 -2.36 -21.09
N PRO A 25 -2.02 -3.00 -19.92
CA PRO A 25 -1.98 -4.45 -19.85
C PRO A 25 -3.27 -5.15 -20.31
N LEU A 26 -4.42 -4.48 -20.20
CA LEU A 26 -5.71 -5.06 -20.64
C LEU A 26 -5.81 -5.19 -22.17
N VAL A 27 -5.10 -4.35 -22.92
CA VAL A 27 -5.12 -4.38 -24.38
C VAL A 27 -3.99 -5.20 -24.97
N THR A 28 -2.92 -5.42 -24.21
CA THR A 28 -1.75 -6.21 -24.65
C THR A 28 -1.86 -7.69 -24.26
N GLY A 29 -2.71 -8.02 -23.26
CA GLY A 29 -2.88 -9.38 -22.79
C GLY A 29 -1.67 -9.94 -22.06
N ALA A 30 -1.59 -11.28 -21.93
CA ALA A 30 -0.42 -11.94 -21.38
C ALA A 30 0.81 -11.77 -22.30
N PRO A 31 2.06 -11.64 -21.78
CA PRO A 31 2.42 -11.66 -20.36
C PRO A 31 2.17 -10.36 -19.62
N TYR A 32 1.98 -9.22 -20.32
CA TYR A 32 1.85 -7.90 -19.69
C TYR A 32 0.79 -7.83 -18.59
N LEU A 33 -0.36 -8.49 -18.79
CA LEU A 33 -1.43 -8.51 -17.80
C LEU A 33 -0.98 -9.16 -16.48
N ALA A 34 -0.17 -10.20 -16.56
CA ALA A 34 0.35 -10.92 -15.40
C ALA A 34 1.55 -10.20 -14.76
N GLU A 35 2.47 -9.67 -15.57
CA GLU A 35 3.81 -9.30 -15.11
C GLU A 35 3.99 -7.80 -14.86
N PHE A 36 3.18 -6.94 -15.50
CA PHE A 36 3.49 -5.52 -15.59
C PHE A 36 3.35 -4.74 -14.28
N PHE A 37 2.28 -4.98 -13.51
CA PHE A 37 2.00 -4.22 -12.30
C PHE A 37 1.93 -5.07 -11.05
N ILE A 38 1.38 -6.29 -11.15
CA ILE A 38 1.11 -7.14 -9.99
C ILE A 38 2.44 -7.54 -9.37
N THR A 39 2.57 -7.31 -8.08
CA THR A 39 3.75 -7.69 -7.33
C THR A 39 3.59 -9.06 -6.69
N GLU A 40 4.68 -9.61 -6.17
CA GLU A 40 4.70 -10.86 -5.40
C GLU A 40 3.67 -10.84 -4.26
N ASP A 41 3.69 -9.81 -3.40
CA ASP A 41 2.66 -9.63 -2.35
C ASP A 41 1.25 -9.41 -2.92
N GLY A 42 1.14 -8.81 -4.10
CA GLY A 42 -0.13 -8.66 -4.80
C GLY A 42 -0.73 -10.01 -5.15
N TYR A 43 0.05 -10.89 -5.73
CA TYR A 43 -0.39 -12.26 -6.04
C TYR A 43 -0.77 -13.06 -4.79
N LEU A 44 -0.08 -12.87 -3.63
CA LEU A 44 -0.52 -13.47 -2.37
C LEU A 44 -1.97 -13.08 -2.02
N MET A 45 -2.30 -11.79 -2.12
CA MET A 45 -3.66 -11.31 -1.86
C MET A 45 -4.65 -11.84 -2.89
N LEU A 46 -4.26 -11.90 -4.17
CA LEU A 46 -5.11 -12.41 -5.25
C LEU A 46 -5.39 -13.90 -5.11
N THR A 47 -4.41 -14.70 -4.66
CA THR A 47 -4.60 -16.14 -4.36
C THR A 47 -5.66 -16.32 -3.28
N VAL A 48 -5.55 -15.58 -2.16
CA VAL A 48 -6.56 -15.63 -1.09
C VAL A 48 -7.93 -15.19 -1.60
N ALA A 49 -8.00 -14.10 -2.36
CA ALA A 49 -9.25 -13.59 -2.91
C ALA A 49 -9.92 -14.60 -3.87
N ARG A 50 -9.13 -15.27 -4.72
CA ARG A 50 -9.61 -16.32 -5.62
C ARG A 50 -10.11 -17.53 -4.83
N ASN A 51 -9.38 -17.99 -3.83
CA ASN A 51 -9.80 -19.09 -2.98
C ASN A 51 -11.14 -18.80 -2.27
N MET A 52 -11.32 -17.56 -1.81
CA MET A 52 -12.61 -17.12 -1.26
C MET A 52 -13.74 -17.21 -2.30
N ALA A 53 -13.49 -16.80 -3.53
CA ALA A 53 -14.48 -16.88 -4.62
C ALA A 53 -14.84 -18.33 -4.99
N LEU A 54 -13.88 -19.25 -4.85
CA LEU A 54 -14.08 -20.69 -5.07
C LEU A 54 -14.72 -21.41 -3.88
N GLY A 55 -15.04 -20.71 -2.79
CA GLY A 55 -15.63 -21.31 -1.58
C GLY A 55 -14.62 -21.97 -0.64
N LEU A 56 -13.32 -21.84 -0.90
CA LEU A 56 -12.25 -22.40 -0.05
C LEU A 56 -11.94 -21.55 1.18
N GLY A 57 -12.65 -20.44 1.36
CA GLY A 57 -12.46 -19.51 2.45
C GLY A 57 -11.23 -18.62 2.29
N MET A 58 -10.86 -17.91 3.35
CA MET A 58 -9.67 -17.05 3.38
C MET A 58 -8.42 -17.92 3.59
N SER A 59 -7.88 -18.46 2.50
CA SER A 59 -6.87 -19.53 2.50
C SER A 59 -5.90 -19.41 1.34
N VAL A 60 -4.80 -20.14 1.46
CA VAL A 60 -3.84 -20.46 0.38
C VAL A 60 -3.71 -21.98 0.22
N SER A 61 -2.81 -22.45 -0.62
CA SER A 61 -2.47 -23.87 -0.78
C SER A 61 -3.71 -24.74 -1.05
N GLU A 62 -4.45 -24.43 -2.14
CA GLU A 62 -5.67 -25.14 -2.53
C GLU A 62 -6.74 -25.22 -1.41
N GLY A 63 -6.74 -24.25 -0.48
CA GLY A 63 -7.71 -24.20 0.62
C GLY A 63 -7.24 -24.88 1.92
N THR A 64 -6.12 -25.58 1.92
CA THR A 64 -5.64 -26.35 3.09
C THR A 64 -5.12 -25.46 4.22
N ILE A 65 -4.55 -24.29 3.90
CA ILE A 65 -3.99 -23.35 4.89
C ILE A 65 -4.89 -22.12 5.02
N GLN A 66 -5.57 -22.00 6.15
CA GLN A 66 -6.33 -20.80 6.48
C GLN A 66 -5.37 -19.66 6.88
N THR A 67 -5.69 -18.44 6.47
CA THR A 67 -4.83 -17.28 6.74
C THR A 67 -5.62 -16.01 7.04
N ASN A 68 -5.02 -15.11 7.81
CA ASN A 68 -5.41 -13.71 7.95
C ASN A 68 -4.29 -12.75 7.49
N GLY A 69 -3.32 -13.27 6.76
CA GLY A 69 -2.12 -12.54 6.31
C GLY A 69 -2.35 -11.49 5.22
N VAL A 70 -3.59 -11.07 4.99
CA VAL A 70 -4.00 -10.12 3.94
C VAL A 70 -4.84 -8.99 4.51
N GLN A 71 -5.04 -7.92 3.73
CA GLN A 71 -5.89 -6.79 4.11
C GLN A 71 -7.35 -7.09 3.76
N PRO A 72 -8.25 -7.23 4.76
CA PRO A 72 -9.54 -7.89 4.54
C PRO A 72 -10.43 -7.16 3.52
N MET A 73 -10.58 -5.84 3.62
CA MET A 73 -11.51 -5.12 2.74
C MET A 73 -11.15 -5.28 1.26
N MET A 74 -9.89 -5.07 0.89
CA MET A 74 -9.51 -5.20 -0.51
C MET A 74 -9.55 -6.65 -0.98
N THR A 75 -9.20 -7.60 -0.12
CA THR A 75 -9.32 -9.04 -0.42
C THR A 75 -10.78 -9.43 -0.71
N PHE A 76 -11.75 -8.92 0.07
CA PHE A 76 -13.17 -9.11 -0.23
C PHE A 76 -13.58 -8.48 -1.57
N VAL A 77 -13.12 -7.26 -1.86
CA VAL A 77 -13.40 -6.59 -3.14
C VAL A 77 -12.84 -7.40 -4.31
N PHE A 78 -11.63 -7.91 -4.19
CA PHE A 78 -11.02 -8.76 -5.20
C PHE A 78 -11.72 -10.13 -5.31
N ALA A 79 -12.16 -10.71 -4.20
CA ALA A 79 -12.95 -11.94 -4.22
C ALA A 79 -14.24 -11.77 -5.03
N TRP A 80 -14.96 -10.66 -4.90
CA TRP A 80 -16.08 -10.34 -5.77
C TRP A 80 -15.68 -10.25 -7.24
N GLY A 81 -14.49 -9.71 -7.54
CA GLY A 81 -13.92 -9.71 -8.88
C GLY A 81 -13.73 -11.14 -9.42
N TYR A 82 -13.21 -12.07 -8.59
CA TYR A 82 -13.06 -13.48 -8.98
C TYR A 82 -14.39 -14.23 -9.06
N VAL A 83 -15.40 -13.88 -8.26
CA VAL A 83 -16.76 -14.41 -8.45
C VAL A 83 -17.28 -14.03 -9.84
N ALA A 84 -17.10 -12.77 -10.26
CA ALA A 84 -17.50 -12.32 -11.60
C ALA A 84 -16.69 -13.01 -12.72
N ALA A 85 -15.46 -13.42 -12.44
CA ALA A 85 -14.59 -14.17 -13.35
C ALA A 85 -14.75 -15.69 -13.24
N ALA A 86 -15.75 -16.20 -12.47
CA ALA A 86 -15.97 -17.63 -12.21
C ALA A 86 -14.69 -18.36 -11.70
N GLY A 87 -13.81 -17.66 -10.98
CA GLY A 87 -12.56 -18.21 -10.45
C GLY A 87 -11.43 -18.35 -11.48
N ASP A 88 -11.65 -17.97 -12.74
CA ASP A 88 -10.60 -18.00 -13.77
C ASP A 88 -9.48 -17.02 -13.44
N LYS A 89 -8.23 -17.46 -13.53
CA LYS A 89 -7.04 -16.69 -13.15
C LYS A 89 -6.82 -15.50 -14.08
N MET A 90 -6.88 -15.70 -15.40
CA MET A 90 -6.62 -14.64 -16.36
C MET A 90 -7.75 -13.63 -16.43
N LEU A 91 -9.02 -14.09 -16.53
CA LEU A 91 -10.18 -13.19 -16.50
C LEU A 91 -10.24 -12.40 -15.19
N GLY A 92 -9.88 -13.06 -14.07
CA GLY A 92 -9.74 -12.41 -12.78
C GLY A 92 -8.77 -11.24 -12.82
N LEU A 93 -7.59 -11.40 -13.43
CA LEU A 93 -6.61 -10.32 -13.56
C LEU A 93 -7.16 -9.13 -14.36
N TYR A 94 -7.94 -9.36 -15.44
CA TYR A 94 -8.61 -8.27 -16.17
C TYR A 94 -9.54 -7.47 -15.25
N VAL A 95 -10.39 -8.17 -14.47
CA VAL A 95 -11.33 -7.52 -13.54
C VAL A 95 -10.59 -6.76 -12.46
N ILE A 96 -9.55 -7.36 -11.86
CA ILE A 96 -8.74 -6.74 -10.80
C ILE A 96 -8.05 -5.47 -11.28
N HIS A 97 -7.47 -5.46 -12.50
CA HIS A 97 -6.89 -4.26 -13.08
C HIS A 97 -7.92 -3.14 -13.21
N GLY A 98 -9.15 -3.48 -13.65
CA GLY A 98 -10.26 -2.53 -13.72
C GLY A 98 -10.62 -1.95 -12.34
N ILE A 99 -10.70 -2.79 -11.31
CA ILE A 99 -10.99 -2.38 -9.92
C ILE A 99 -9.88 -1.45 -9.40
N MET A 100 -8.61 -1.80 -9.61
CA MET A 100 -7.48 -0.96 -9.18
C MET A 100 -7.47 0.40 -9.91
N ALA A 101 -7.72 0.41 -11.22
CA ALA A 101 -7.82 1.64 -11.99
C ALA A 101 -8.98 2.53 -11.50
N ALA A 102 -10.13 1.94 -11.14
CA ALA A 102 -11.26 2.68 -10.57
C ALA A 102 -10.90 3.32 -9.22
N TRP A 103 -10.21 2.61 -8.32
CA TRP A 103 -9.70 3.18 -7.07
C TRP A 103 -8.68 4.31 -7.32
N ALA A 104 -7.79 4.16 -8.29
CA ALA A 104 -6.83 5.20 -8.65
C ALA A 104 -7.53 6.47 -9.16
N VAL A 105 -8.56 6.33 -10.01
CA VAL A 105 -9.38 7.46 -10.50
C VAL A 105 -10.16 8.13 -9.35
N ALA A 106 -10.76 7.34 -8.45
CA ALA A 106 -11.39 7.87 -7.25
C ALA A 106 -10.37 8.67 -6.40
N GLY A 107 -9.17 8.11 -6.22
CA GLY A 107 -8.04 8.78 -5.55
C GLY A 107 -7.70 10.13 -6.20
N PHE A 108 -7.62 10.20 -7.52
CA PHE A 108 -7.37 11.46 -8.24
C PHE A 108 -8.36 12.57 -7.85
N PHE A 109 -9.66 12.29 -7.88
CA PHE A 109 -10.68 13.28 -7.55
C PHE A 109 -10.69 13.63 -6.05
N LEU A 110 -10.43 12.66 -5.18
CA LEU A 110 -10.34 12.90 -3.73
C LEU A 110 -9.10 13.72 -3.37
N VAL A 111 -7.94 13.42 -3.94
CA VAL A 111 -6.71 14.21 -3.77
C VAL A 111 -6.91 15.63 -4.28
N ARG A 112 -7.53 15.80 -5.46
CA ARG A 112 -7.92 17.12 -5.95
C ARG A 112 -8.79 17.87 -4.94
N ALA A 113 -9.86 17.23 -4.44
CA ALA A 113 -10.78 17.85 -3.51
C ALA A 113 -10.10 18.27 -2.19
N PHE A 114 -9.23 17.43 -1.67
CA PHE A 114 -8.47 17.70 -0.45
C PHE A 114 -7.46 18.83 -0.65
N ALA A 115 -6.64 18.77 -1.68
CA ALA A 115 -5.68 19.82 -2.01
C ALA A 115 -6.35 21.17 -2.29
N SER A 116 -7.49 21.17 -3.02
CA SER A 116 -8.27 22.40 -3.26
C SER A 116 -8.77 23.03 -1.95
N ARG A 117 -9.15 22.24 -0.95
CA ARG A 117 -9.57 22.78 0.37
C ARG A 117 -8.40 23.39 1.12
N ILE A 118 -7.23 22.75 1.10
CA ILE A 118 -6.02 23.33 1.70
C ILE A 118 -5.67 24.64 1.00
N MET A 119 -5.63 24.65 -0.33
CA MET A 119 -5.33 25.85 -1.11
C MET A 119 -6.28 27.00 -0.76
N THR A 120 -7.59 26.76 -0.79
CA THR A 120 -8.60 27.77 -0.43
C THR A 120 -8.43 28.26 1.01
N GLY A 121 -8.19 27.36 1.95
CA GLY A 121 -7.97 27.72 3.35
C GLY A 121 -6.69 28.53 3.60
N LEU A 122 -5.73 28.46 2.71
CA LEU A 122 -4.50 29.27 2.73
C LEU A 122 -4.59 30.55 1.89
N GLY A 123 -5.76 30.86 1.31
CA GLY A 123 -5.98 32.00 0.43
C GLY A 123 -5.42 31.82 -0.98
N GLU A 124 -5.11 30.58 -1.38
CA GLU A 124 -4.64 30.25 -2.72
C GLU A 124 -5.80 29.82 -3.64
N PRO A 125 -5.68 29.96 -4.96
CA PRO A 125 -6.68 29.46 -5.89
C PRO A 125 -6.90 27.94 -5.74
N ALA A 126 -8.15 27.51 -5.63
CA ALA A 126 -8.54 26.10 -5.51
C ALA A 126 -8.10 25.25 -6.72
N ASP A 127 -7.92 25.89 -7.88
CA ASP A 127 -7.53 25.21 -9.12
C ASP A 127 -6.16 24.51 -9.05
N TRP A 128 -5.28 24.93 -8.14
CA TRP A 128 -4.03 24.23 -7.89
C TRP A 128 -4.23 22.79 -7.40
N GLY A 129 -5.38 22.47 -6.82
CA GLY A 129 -5.73 21.10 -6.46
C GLY A 129 -5.79 20.14 -7.67
N TRP A 130 -6.14 20.63 -8.86
CA TRP A 130 -6.07 19.84 -10.09
C TRP A 130 -4.62 19.43 -10.42
N LEU A 131 -3.68 20.34 -10.20
CA LEU A 131 -2.28 20.08 -10.47
C LEU A 131 -1.70 19.06 -9.48
N VAL A 132 -2.04 19.18 -8.19
CA VAL A 132 -1.65 18.19 -7.17
C VAL A 132 -2.15 16.80 -7.56
N ALA A 133 -3.42 16.70 -7.97
CA ALA A 133 -4.00 15.43 -8.40
C ALA A 133 -3.32 14.86 -9.66
N ALA A 134 -2.97 15.71 -10.63
CA ALA A 134 -2.27 15.31 -11.84
C ALA A 134 -0.87 14.77 -11.53
N LEU A 135 -0.10 15.46 -10.70
CA LEU A 135 1.23 15.05 -10.27
C LEU A 135 1.19 13.74 -9.44
N TRP A 136 0.19 13.61 -8.58
CA TRP A 136 -0.04 12.40 -7.80
C TRP A 136 -0.38 11.21 -8.72
N PHE A 137 -1.32 11.39 -9.62
CA PHE A 137 -1.87 10.31 -10.46
C PHE A 137 -0.88 9.82 -11.51
N LEU A 138 -0.15 10.75 -12.14
CA LEU A 138 0.84 10.41 -13.17
C LEU A 138 2.23 10.12 -12.58
N GLY A 139 2.46 10.40 -11.28
CA GLY A 139 3.73 10.08 -10.62
C GLY A 139 4.05 8.58 -10.70
N PRO A 140 5.27 8.18 -11.16
CA PRO A 140 5.62 6.77 -11.34
C PRO A 140 5.44 5.94 -10.07
N LEU A 141 5.82 6.49 -8.91
CA LEU A 141 5.68 5.83 -7.61
C LEU A 141 4.20 5.50 -7.30
N MET A 142 3.31 6.48 -7.45
CA MET A 142 1.89 6.27 -7.18
C MET A 142 1.22 5.40 -8.25
N THR A 143 1.64 5.51 -9.51
CA THR A 143 1.15 4.65 -10.58
C THR A 143 1.42 3.18 -10.26
N ARG A 144 2.65 2.84 -9.87
CA ARG A 144 3.02 1.46 -9.48
C ARG A 144 2.24 0.99 -8.25
N HIS A 145 2.19 1.80 -7.18
CA HIS A 145 1.54 1.39 -5.93
C HIS A 145 0.01 1.33 -6.01
N THR A 146 -0.63 2.04 -6.94
CA THR A 146 -2.09 1.95 -7.13
C THR A 146 -2.51 0.76 -7.98
N MET A 147 -1.56 0.06 -8.65
CA MET A 147 -1.84 -1.02 -9.60
C MET A 147 -1.17 -2.36 -9.24
N ASN A 148 -0.58 -2.48 -8.07
CA ASN A 148 0.30 -3.60 -7.69
C ASN A 148 -0.41 -4.86 -7.16
N GLY A 149 -1.73 -4.97 -7.30
CA GLY A 149 -2.49 -6.10 -6.78
C GLY A 149 -2.83 -6.01 -5.29
N LEU A 150 -2.63 -4.83 -4.68
CA LEU A 150 -2.80 -4.61 -3.26
C LEU A 150 -3.81 -3.48 -2.96
N GLU A 151 -4.03 -3.22 -1.69
CA GLU A 151 -4.97 -2.24 -1.16
C GLU A 151 -4.55 -0.77 -1.31
N THR A 152 -3.32 -0.48 -1.74
CA THR A 152 -2.68 0.84 -1.59
C THR A 152 -3.49 1.98 -2.21
N GLY A 153 -4.00 1.80 -3.43
CA GLY A 153 -4.83 2.81 -4.10
C GLY A 153 -6.13 3.10 -3.36
N GLY A 154 -6.83 2.04 -2.93
CA GLY A 154 -8.05 2.14 -2.13
C GLY A 154 -7.79 2.77 -0.77
N TYR A 155 -6.66 2.45 -0.14
CA TYR A 155 -6.30 3.01 1.16
C TYR A 155 -6.03 4.51 1.10
N VAL A 156 -5.27 5.00 0.11
CA VAL A 156 -5.09 6.45 -0.11
C VAL A 156 -6.44 7.14 -0.30
N ALA A 157 -7.32 6.57 -1.12
CA ALA A 157 -8.65 7.12 -1.36
C ALA A 157 -9.49 7.20 -0.07
N LEU A 158 -9.50 6.13 0.75
CA LEU A 158 -10.25 6.11 2.01
C LEU A 158 -9.66 7.06 3.07
N VAL A 159 -8.34 7.14 3.20
CA VAL A 159 -7.68 8.11 4.11
C VAL A 159 -8.08 9.54 3.75
N VAL A 160 -8.03 9.89 2.47
CA VAL A 160 -8.41 11.24 2.02
C VAL A 160 -9.90 11.48 2.22
N LEU A 161 -10.77 10.50 1.91
CA LEU A 161 -12.20 10.62 2.09
C LEU A 161 -12.59 10.77 3.57
N LEU A 162 -11.94 10.01 4.47
CA LEU A 162 -12.09 10.13 5.92
C LEU A 162 -11.73 11.54 6.40
N LEU A 163 -10.60 12.08 5.94
CA LEU A 163 -10.16 13.44 6.29
C LEU A 163 -11.09 14.52 5.73
N LEU A 164 -11.61 14.34 4.51
CA LEU A 164 -12.61 15.25 3.93
C LEU A 164 -13.92 15.22 4.73
N GLN A 165 -14.37 14.06 5.17
CA GLN A 165 -15.56 13.93 6.01
C GLN A 165 -15.31 14.48 7.42
N PHE A 166 -14.14 14.26 7.99
CA PHE A 166 -13.74 14.84 9.27
C PHE A 166 -13.75 16.38 9.20
N HIS A 167 -13.13 16.95 8.16
CA HIS A 167 -13.17 18.38 7.92
C HIS A 167 -14.60 18.92 7.82
N ARG A 168 -15.48 18.20 7.12
CA ARG A 168 -16.91 18.58 7.00
C ARG A 168 -17.61 18.59 8.36
N VAL A 169 -17.42 17.55 9.17
CA VAL A 169 -18.00 17.46 10.52
C VAL A 169 -17.52 18.60 11.42
N LEU A 170 -16.21 18.92 11.39
CA LEU A 170 -15.65 20.04 12.14
C LEU A 170 -16.18 21.41 11.65
N THR A 171 -16.37 21.57 10.34
CA THR A 171 -16.87 22.82 9.75
C THR A 171 -18.34 23.07 10.10
N LEU A 172 -19.15 22.01 10.05
CA LEU A 172 -20.56 22.08 10.44
C LEU A 172 -20.73 22.26 11.96
N GLY A 173 -19.75 21.83 12.76
CA GLY A 173 -19.79 21.97 14.21
C GLY A 173 -21.09 21.41 14.80
N ALA A 174 -21.85 22.24 15.53
CA ALA A 174 -23.12 21.85 16.16
C ALA A 174 -24.17 21.36 15.15
N ASP A 175 -24.14 21.88 13.93
CA ASP A 175 -25.13 21.59 12.86
C ASP A 175 -24.79 20.29 12.10
N ALA A 176 -23.72 19.59 12.46
CA ALA A 176 -23.40 18.31 11.85
C ALA A 176 -24.48 17.28 12.13
N SER A 177 -25.15 16.79 11.08
CA SER A 177 -26.21 15.80 11.20
C SER A 177 -25.67 14.46 11.75
N VAL A 178 -26.54 13.70 12.41
CA VAL A 178 -26.20 12.34 12.88
C VAL A 178 -25.69 11.47 11.73
N ALA A 179 -26.31 11.57 10.56
CA ALA A 179 -25.86 10.83 9.37
C ALA A 179 -24.42 11.18 8.97
N ALA A 180 -24.02 12.47 9.04
CA ALA A 180 -22.65 12.89 8.76
C ALA A 180 -21.64 12.32 9.78
N GLN A 181 -22.03 12.20 11.04
CA GLN A 181 -21.23 11.62 12.11
C GLN A 181 -21.09 10.11 11.97
N LEU A 182 -22.21 9.41 11.70
CA LEU A 182 -22.21 7.96 11.45
C LEU A 182 -21.37 7.60 10.22
N TRP A 183 -21.46 8.42 9.17
CA TRP A 183 -20.64 8.24 7.97
C TRP A 183 -19.14 8.42 8.26
N LEU A 184 -18.76 9.35 9.14
CA LEU A 184 -17.36 9.45 9.62
C LEU A 184 -16.91 8.17 10.30
N GLY A 185 -17.76 7.60 11.18
CA GLY A 185 -17.48 6.31 11.84
C GLY A 185 -17.37 5.16 10.85
N ALA A 186 -18.26 5.10 9.86
CA ALA A 186 -18.21 4.08 8.82
C ALA A 186 -16.92 4.14 8.00
N LEU A 187 -16.51 5.34 7.58
CA LEU A 187 -15.26 5.54 6.85
C LEU A 187 -14.03 5.16 7.71
N ALA A 188 -14.05 5.44 9.01
CA ALA A 188 -13.00 5.02 9.93
C ALA A 188 -12.90 3.49 10.01
N GLY A 189 -14.02 2.78 10.17
CA GLY A 189 -14.07 1.32 10.19
C GLY A 189 -13.61 0.69 8.84
N LEU A 190 -14.06 1.24 7.72
CA LEU A 190 -13.63 0.79 6.39
C LEU A 190 -12.15 1.07 6.13
N ALA A 191 -11.61 2.21 6.56
CA ALA A 191 -10.19 2.49 6.48
C ALA A 191 -9.37 1.50 7.31
N PHE A 192 -9.85 1.10 8.51
CA PHE A 192 -9.23 0.07 9.32
C PHE A 192 -9.22 -1.31 8.62
N LEU A 193 -10.34 -1.71 8.03
CA LEU A 193 -10.39 -2.95 7.25
C LEU A 193 -9.56 -2.89 5.96
N MET A 194 -9.34 -1.69 5.41
CA MET A 194 -8.45 -1.52 4.27
C MET A 194 -6.99 -1.70 4.69
N ARG A 195 -6.59 -1.17 5.87
CA ARG A 195 -5.30 -1.41 6.52
C ARG A 195 -5.39 -1.15 8.01
N ASN A 196 -4.90 -2.08 8.81
CA ASN A 196 -4.96 -1.97 10.28
C ASN A 196 -4.23 -0.73 10.82
N ASP A 197 -3.20 -0.24 10.12
CA ASP A 197 -2.46 0.97 10.50
C ASP A 197 -3.29 2.27 10.36
N ALA A 198 -4.49 2.21 9.77
CA ALA A 198 -5.44 3.32 9.82
C ALA A 198 -5.84 3.71 11.26
N VAL A 199 -5.64 2.83 12.24
CA VAL A 199 -5.81 3.17 13.66
C VAL A 199 -4.97 4.39 14.06
N PHE A 200 -3.81 4.59 13.44
CA PHE A 200 -2.94 5.74 13.66
C PHE A 200 -3.55 7.08 13.16
N LEU A 201 -4.53 7.02 12.25
CA LEU A 201 -5.34 8.17 11.83
C LEU A 201 -6.65 8.27 12.63
N ILE A 202 -7.29 7.14 12.90
CA ILE A 202 -8.59 7.08 13.58
C ILE A 202 -8.50 7.71 14.97
N ILE A 203 -7.47 7.36 15.75
CA ILE A 203 -7.26 7.90 17.09
C ILE A 203 -7.14 9.42 17.08
N PRO A 204 -6.26 10.08 16.30
CA PRO A 204 -6.20 11.54 16.22
C PRO A 204 -7.50 12.18 15.76
N VAL A 205 -8.22 11.59 14.78
CA VAL A 205 -9.51 12.10 14.30
C VAL A 205 -10.52 12.19 15.44
N PHE A 206 -10.71 11.12 16.19
CA PHE A 206 -11.68 11.09 17.29
C PHE A 206 -11.22 11.96 18.47
N ALA A 207 -9.93 11.95 18.80
CA ALA A 207 -9.38 12.78 19.88
C ALA A 207 -9.52 14.28 19.59
N LEU A 208 -9.19 14.71 18.37
CA LEU A 208 -9.32 16.11 17.95
C LEU A 208 -10.79 16.53 17.81
N TRP A 209 -11.69 15.62 17.40
CA TRP A 209 -13.12 15.90 17.39
C TRP A 209 -13.67 16.08 18.80
N ALA A 210 -13.25 15.26 19.76
CA ALA A 210 -13.60 15.41 21.17
C ALA A 210 -13.09 16.75 21.72
N GLY A 211 -11.81 17.05 21.49
CA GLY A 211 -11.19 18.31 21.89
C GLY A 211 -11.90 19.54 21.27
N ASP A 212 -12.20 19.51 20.00
CA ASP A 212 -12.97 20.59 19.32
C ASP A 212 -14.37 20.77 19.92
N SER A 213 -15.05 19.67 20.21
CA SER A 213 -16.40 19.70 20.82
C SER A 213 -16.38 20.32 22.22
N LEU A 214 -15.38 20.00 23.03
CA LEU A 214 -15.26 20.52 24.40
C LEU A 214 -14.73 21.96 24.44
N LEU A 215 -13.67 22.25 23.70
CA LEU A 215 -12.91 23.50 23.85
C LEU A 215 -13.42 24.62 22.97
N ARG A 216 -13.72 24.34 21.69
CA ARG A 216 -14.18 25.35 20.74
C ARG A 216 -15.69 25.48 20.73
N GLN A 217 -16.42 24.36 20.66
CA GLN A 217 -17.88 24.35 20.63
C GLN A 217 -18.49 24.43 22.04
N ARG A 218 -17.68 24.24 23.09
CA ARG A 218 -18.08 24.34 24.51
C ARG A 218 -19.23 23.42 24.90
N PHE A 219 -19.31 22.24 24.29
CA PHE A 219 -20.26 21.22 24.74
C PHE A 219 -19.85 20.67 26.12
N GLY A 220 -20.85 20.35 26.94
CA GLY A 220 -20.60 19.54 28.13
C GLY A 220 -20.17 18.13 27.76
N TYR A 221 -19.49 17.44 28.69
CA TYR A 221 -18.94 16.10 28.47
C TYR A 221 -19.94 15.09 27.91
N PHE A 222 -21.16 15.03 28.49
CA PHE A 222 -22.22 14.14 28.00
C PHE A 222 -22.72 14.49 26.60
N ALA A 223 -22.80 15.78 26.26
CA ALA A 223 -23.19 16.22 24.92
C ALA A 223 -22.13 15.82 23.90
N MET A 224 -20.85 15.98 24.22
CA MET A 224 -19.72 15.50 23.40
C MET A 224 -19.80 13.99 23.21
N LEU A 225 -19.98 13.19 24.28
CA LEU A 225 -20.11 11.74 24.16
C LEU A 225 -21.27 11.32 23.29
N ARG A 226 -22.46 11.93 23.43
CA ARG A 226 -23.63 11.65 22.59
C ARG A 226 -23.38 11.88 21.12
N ARG A 227 -22.46 12.76 20.77
CA ARG A 227 -22.09 13.06 19.37
C ARG A 227 -21.07 12.07 18.81
N ILE A 228 -20.08 11.70 19.61
CA ILE A 228 -18.91 10.93 19.16
C ILE A 228 -19.15 9.42 19.29
N ALA A 229 -19.81 8.98 20.36
CA ALA A 229 -20.02 7.57 20.65
C ALA A 229 -20.73 6.80 19.53
N PRO A 230 -21.79 7.33 18.87
CA PRO A 230 -22.42 6.61 17.77
C PRO A 230 -21.46 6.34 16.60
N ALA A 231 -20.62 7.31 16.24
CA ALA A 231 -19.61 7.14 15.20
C ALA A 231 -18.54 6.11 15.63
N GLY A 232 -18.08 6.18 16.89
CA GLY A 232 -17.15 5.20 17.47
C GLY A 232 -17.74 3.78 17.47
N LEU A 233 -19.02 3.63 17.84
CA LEU A 233 -19.70 2.34 17.79
C LEU A 233 -19.82 1.78 16.38
N VAL A 234 -20.10 2.62 15.38
CA VAL A 234 -20.10 2.19 13.95
C VAL A 234 -18.69 1.74 13.52
N THR A 235 -17.65 2.51 13.91
CA THR A 235 -16.26 2.12 13.63
C THR A 235 -15.95 0.74 14.21
N LEU A 236 -16.29 0.53 15.48
CA LEU A 236 -16.07 -0.76 16.17
C LEU A 236 -16.92 -1.88 15.56
N ALA A 237 -18.17 -1.63 15.23
CA ALA A 237 -19.05 -2.64 14.63
C ALA A 237 -18.52 -3.14 13.26
N ILE A 238 -17.86 -2.27 12.49
CA ILE A 238 -17.24 -2.63 11.21
C ILE A 238 -15.91 -3.36 11.45
N ALA A 239 -15.09 -2.93 12.40
CA ALA A 239 -13.76 -3.51 12.66
C ALA A 239 -13.81 -4.80 13.49
N ALA A 240 -14.76 -4.92 14.43
CA ALA A 240 -14.81 -6.00 15.40
C ALA A 240 -14.90 -7.40 14.79
N PRO A 241 -15.70 -7.68 13.74
CA PRO A 241 -15.75 -9.01 13.14
C PRO A 241 -14.38 -9.51 12.72
N TRP A 242 -13.55 -8.63 12.14
CA TRP A 242 -12.18 -8.96 11.74
C TRP A 242 -11.26 -9.21 12.94
N LEU A 243 -11.29 -8.35 13.93
CA LEU A 243 -10.48 -8.48 15.14
C LEU A 243 -10.85 -9.74 15.93
N VAL A 244 -12.15 -10.03 16.06
CA VAL A 244 -12.66 -11.22 16.74
C VAL A 244 -12.26 -12.49 16.00
N ASN A 245 -12.42 -12.50 14.65
CA ASN A 245 -11.98 -13.62 13.83
C ASN A 245 -10.48 -13.89 14.00
N ASN A 246 -9.66 -12.83 13.96
CA ASN A 246 -8.21 -12.96 14.14
C ASN A 246 -7.85 -13.53 15.52
N GLN A 247 -8.47 -13.00 16.58
CA GLN A 247 -8.20 -13.49 17.92
C GLN A 247 -8.63 -14.94 18.11
N LEU A 248 -9.81 -15.33 17.61
CA LEU A 248 -10.36 -16.68 17.84
C LEU A 248 -9.67 -17.74 16.98
N ARG A 249 -9.28 -17.42 15.75
CA ARG A 249 -8.71 -18.42 14.83
C ARG A 249 -7.17 -18.44 14.83
N PHE A 250 -6.53 -17.30 15.09
CA PHE A 250 -5.07 -17.14 14.97
C PHE A 250 -4.40 -16.73 16.29
N GLY A 251 -5.16 -16.59 17.38
CA GLY A 251 -4.64 -16.26 18.72
C GLY A 251 -4.10 -14.82 18.85
N SER A 252 -4.26 -13.97 17.83
CA SER A 252 -3.76 -12.59 17.83
C SER A 252 -4.66 -11.69 17.00
N ILE A 253 -4.92 -10.47 17.50
CA ILE A 253 -5.62 -9.44 16.72
C ILE A 253 -4.78 -8.91 15.54
N VAL A 254 -3.45 -9.08 15.60
CA VAL A 254 -2.53 -8.68 14.52
C VAL A 254 -2.49 -9.80 13.47
N PRO A 255 -2.66 -9.47 12.18
CA PRO A 255 -2.54 -10.45 11.10
C PRO A 255 -1.17 -11.14 11.08
N VAL A 256 -1.15 -12.40 10.65
CA VAL A 256 0.06 -13.22 10.60
C VAL A 256 1.17 -12.57 9.77
N SER A 257 0.84 -11.90 8.66
CA SER A 257 1.81 -11.18 7.83
C SER A 257 2.52 -10.04 8.55
N GLY A 258 1.81 -9.30 9.41
CA GLY A 258 2.41 -8.25 10.24
C GLY A 258 3.41 -8.82 11.25
N THR A 259 3.07 -9.95 11.85
CA THR A 259 3.96 -10.67 12.78
C THR A 259 5.18 -11.24 12.04
N ALA A 260 4.99 -11.85 10.86
CA ALA A 260 6.07 -12.42 10.06
C ALA A 260 7.09 -11.36 9.62
N GLN A 261 6.64 -10.17 9.23
CA GLN A 261 7.50 -9.09 8.75
C GLN A 261 8.21 -8.30 9.87
N SER A 262 7.66 -8.31 11.08
CA SER A 262 8.32 -7.69 12.24
C SER A 262 9.22 -8.67 13.01
N PHE A 263 9.10 -9.97 12.74
CA PHE A 263 9.90 -10.99 13.41
C PHE A 263 11.39 -10.85 13.08
N GLY A 264 12.22 -10.67 14.10
CA GLY A 264 13.66 -10.47 13.95
C GLY A 264 14.08 -9.09 13.37
N ALA A 265 13.13 -8.16 13.20
CA ALA A 265 13.47 -6.82 12.69
C ALA A 265 14.31 -6.04 13.72
N PRO A 266 15.46 -5.48 13.33
CA PRO A 266 16.27 -4.69 14.23
C PRO A 266 15.58 -3.36 14.53
N LEU A 267 15.56 -2.95 15.80
CA LEU A 267 15.01 -1.65 16.21
C LEU A 267 15.76 -0.52 15.49
N GLY A 268 15.01 0.36 14.83
CA GLY A 268 15.59 1.48 14.08
C GLY A 268 16.21 1.09 12.73
N GLY A 269 16.04 -0.14 12.26
CA GLY A 269 16.66 -0.65 11.03
C GLY A 269 16.35 0.16 9.77
N ASN A 270 15.19 0.85 9.74
CA ASN A 270 14.77 1.62 8.58
C ASN A 270 14.98 3.14 8.71
N LEU A 271 15.56 3.63 9.82
CA LEU A 271 15.67 5.08 10.07
C LEU A 271 16.45 5.83 8.99
N THR A 272 17.52 5.23 8.46
CA THR A 272 18.36 5.84 7.42
C THR A 272 17.64 5.98 6.08
N LEU A 273 16.59 5.20 5.84
CA LEU A 273 15.79 5.23 4.62
C LEU A 273 14.67 6.28 4.68
N LEU A 274 14.24 6.69 5.88
CA LEU A 274 13.09 7.61 6.03
C LEU A 274 13.25 8.91 5.23
N PRO A 275 14.39 9.62 5.22
CA PRO A 275 14.54 10.87 4.47
C PRO A 275 14.32 10.69 2.97
N ALA A 276 14.88 9.63 2.38
CA ALA A 276 14.70 9.32 0.97
C ALA A 276 13.22 8.98 0.67
N LYS A 277 12.61 8.13 1.48
CA LYS A 277 11.21 7.70 1.28
C LYS A 277 10.19 8.80 1.50
N LEU A 278 10.41 9.69 2.46
CA LEU A 278 9.56 10.88 2.65
C LEU A 278 9.72 11.87 1.48
N PHE A 279 10.95 12.06 1.00
CA PHE A 279 11.20 12.90 -0.16
C PHE A 279 10.52 12.34 -1.42
N GLU A 280 10.66 11.04 -1.71
CA GLU A 280 9.94 10.38 -2.81
C GLU A 280 8.42 10.50 -2.68
N THR A 281 7.89 10.39 -1.47
CA THR A 281 6.46 10.54 -1.20
C THR A 281 5.98 11.97 -1.43
N MET A 282 6.83 12.96 -1.15
CA MET A 282 6.57 14.37 -1.41
C MET A 282 6.68 14.71 -2.91
N PHE A 283 7.57 14.02 -3.62
CA PHE A 283 7.84 14.22 -5.04
C PHE A 283 7.72 12.88 -5.81
N PRO A 284 6.50 12.33 -5.94
CA PRO A 284 6.29 10.98 -6.50
C PRO A 284 6.69 10.86 -7.99
N MET A 285 7.06 11.96 -8.62
CA MET A 285 7.64 12.01 -9.96
C MET A 285 9.17 11.77 -9.98
N LEU A 286 9.83 11.76 -8.84
CA LEU A 286 11.29 11.64 -8.71
C LEU A 286 11.65 10.44 -7.81
N PRO A 287 11.47 9.20 -8.27
CA PRO A 287 11.90 8.03 -7.51
C PRO A 287 13.42 8.04 -7.34
N ILE A 288 13.88 7.76 -6.12
CA ILE A 288 15.30 7.66 -5.79
C ILE A 288 15.75 6.21 -6.05
N PRO A 289 16.77 5.98 -6.90
CA PRO A 289 17.29 4.62 -7.07
C PRO A 289 17.83 4.05 -5.75
N GLY A 290 17.55 2.76 -5.50
CA GLY A 290 17.86 2.11 -4.22
C GLY A 290 19.31 2.26 -3.75
N ALA A 291 20.28 2.27 -4.69
CA ALA A 291 21.70 2.47 -4.40
C ALA A 291 22.02 3.83 -3.74
N PHE A 292 21.15 4.84 -3.88
CA PHE A 292 21.36 6.19 -3.35
C PHE A 292 20.51 6.50 -2.11
N GLU A 293 19.55 5.64 -1.74
CA GLU A 293 18.61 5.91 -0.65
C GLU A 293 19.28 6.15 0.71
N THR A 294 20.39 5.47 0.98
CA THR A 294 21.18 5.60 2.21
C THR A 294 22.40 6.52 2.06
N SER A 295 22.54 7.20 0.91
CA SER A 295 23.62 8.16 0.70
C SER A 295 23.51 9.32 1.70
N PRO A 296 24.62 9.72 2.38
CA PRO A 296 24.61 10.86 3.29
C PRO A 296 24.09 12.16 2.66
N VAL A 297 24.31 12.35 1.36
CA VAL A 297 23.83 13.52 0.61
C VAL A 297 22.29 13.47 0.50
N ILE A 298 21.73 12.33 0.15
CA ILE A 298 20.26 12.16 0.05
C ILE A 298 19.62 12.27 1.43
N ILE A 299 20.23 11.69 2.46
CA ILE A 299 19.75 11.83 3.85
C ILE A 299 19.72 13.31 4.26
N ALA A 300 20.79 14.04 4.02
CA ALA A 300 20.87 15.46 4.38
C ALA A 300 19.87 16.31 3.58
N ILE A 301 19.86 16.20 2.25
CA ILE A 301 18.96 16.98 1.38
C ILE A 301 17.51 16.61 1.65
N GLY A 302 17.19 15.32 1.72
CA GLY A 302 15.83 14.84 1.98
C GLY A 302 15.30 15.31 3.33
N SER A 303 16.12 15.24 4.38
CA SER A 303 15.75 15.72 5.72
C SER A 303 15.54 17.23 5.74
N LEU A 304 16.50 18.01 5.24
CA LEU A 304 16.44 19.47 5.25
C LEU A 304 15.29 19.99 4.38
N ALA A 305 15.12 19.46 3.17
CA ALA A 305 14.05 19.87 2.27
C ALA A 305 12.68 19.52 2.84
N SER A 306 12.49 18.30 3.35
CA SER A 306 11.23 17.89 3.97
C SER A 306 10.91 18.75 5.20
N ALA A 307 11.88 18.98 6.09
CA ALA A 307 11.70 19.81 7.27
C ALA A 307 11.38 21.27 6.91
N ALA A 308 12.09 21.85 5.94
CA ALA A 308 11.86 23.22 5.50
C ALA A 308 10.47 23.39 4.86
N ILE A 309 10.07 22.47 3.96
CA ILE A 309 8.78 22.52 3.29
C ILE A 309 7.63 22.32 4.29
N LEU A 310 7.73 21.31 5.16
CA LEU A 310 6.70 21.04 6.16
C LEU A 310 6.64 22.17 7.21
N GLY A 311 7.77 22.66 7.71
CA GLY A 311 7.83 23.77 8.64
C GLY A 311 7.21 25.05 8.06
N PHE A 312 7.51 25.37 6.79
CA PHE A 312 6.90 26.48 6.09
C PHE A 312 5.39 26.28 5.89
N PHE A 313 4.97 25.09 5.48
CA PHE A 313 3.56 24.75 5.31
C PHE A 313 2.78 24.91 6.62
N LEU A 314 3.31 24.39 7.73
CA LEU A 314 2.71 24.54 9.06
C LEU A 314 2.61 26.00 9.50
N PHE A 315 3.66 26.78 9.26
CA PHE A 315 3.63 28.22 9.53
C PHE A 315 2.52 28.93 8.75
N ARG A 316 2.37 28.62 7.45
CA ARG A 316 1.28 29.16 6.62
C ARG A 316 -0.09 28.73 7.13
N LEU A 317 -0.23 27.45 7.47
CA LEU A 317 -1.46 26.87 8.00
C LEU A 317 -1.89 27.57 9.29
N ALA A 318 -0.97 27.72 10.24
CA ALA A 318 -1.25 28.36 11.54
C ALA A 318 -1.68 29.82 11.41
N ARG A 319 -1.18 30.53 10.37
CA ARG A 319 -1.48 31.96 10.18
C ARG A 319 -2.75 32.24 9.36
N HIS A 320 -3.13 31.36 8.47
CA HIS A 320 -4.14 31.68 7.45
C HIS A 320 -5.33 30.72 7.44
N ALA A 321 -5.16 29.48 7.92
CA ALA A 321 -6.21 28.49 7.79
C ALA A 321 -7.29 28.60 8.89
N PRO A 322 -8.55 28.27 8.59
CA PRO A 322 -9.61 28.17 9.60
C PRO A 322 -9.34 26.94 10.48
N THR A 323 -9.80 27.02 11.75
CA THR A 323 -9.58 25.96 12.77
C THR A 323 -9.98 24.55 12.28
N PRO A 324 -11.13 24.32 11.60
CA PRO A 324 -11.46 22.99 11.10
C PRO A 324 -10.40 22.42 10.14
N LEU A 325 -9.79 23.25 9.31
CA LEU A 325 -8.72 22.82 8.41
C LEU A 325 -7.42 22.54 9.17
N ILE A 326 -7.09 23.39 10.14
CA ILE A 326 -5.92 23.16 11.02
C ILE A 326 -6.03 21.79 11.71
N LEU A 327 -7.17 21.52 12.36
CA LEU A 327 -7.40 20.25 13.05
C LEU A 327 -7.35 19.04 12.09
N THR A 328 -7.89 19.19 10.87
CA THR A 328 -7.83 18.13 9.86
C THR A 328 -6.39 17.83 9.46
N VAL A 329 -5.57 18.86 9.22
CA VAL A 329 -4.16 18.69 8.86
C VAL A 329 -3.36 18.18 10.05
N VAL A 330 -3.67 18.61 11.28
CA VAL A 330 -3.03 18.09 12.52
C VAL A 330 -3.33 16.60 12.69
N ALA A 331 -4.57 16.13 12.44
CA ALA A 331 -4.88 14.71 12.46
C ALA A 331 -4.03 13.93 11.44
N TYR A 332 -3.89 14.49 10.23
CA TYR A 332 -3.08 13.86 9.18
C TYR A 332 -1.59 13.85 9.51
N LEU A 333 -1.07 14.90 10.11
CA LEU A 333 0.32 14.96 10.55
C LEU A 333 0.60 14.02 11.73
N ALA A 334 -0.33 13.92 12.67
CA ALA A 334 -0.24 12.93 13.76
C ALA A 334 -0.18 11.50 13.19
N PHE A 335 -1.05 11.20 12.23
CA PHE A 335 -0.97 9.94 11.48
C PHE A 335 0.38 9.76 10.80
N ALA A 336 0.89 10.78 10.10
CA ALA A 336 2.17 10.73 9.40
C ALA A 336 3.33 10.43 10.37
N VAL A 337 3.37 11.11 11.52
CA VAL A 337 4.41 10.92 12.53
C VAL A 337 4.36 9.51 13.11
N VAL A 338 3.17 9.03 13.51
CA VAL A 338 3.04 7.69 14.09
C VAL A 338 3.36 6.61 13.06
N LEU A 339 2.86 6.77 11.82
CA LEU A 339 3.10 5.83 10.73
C LEU A 339 4.60 5.72 10.38
N THR A 340 5.28 6.87 10.21
CA THR A 340 6.71 6.89 9.89
C THR A 340 7.56 6.36 11.04
N THR A 341 7.19 6.65 12.29
CA THR A 341 7.86 6.08 13.46
C THR A 341 7.68 4.57 13.52
N TYR A 342 6.47 4.07 13.31
CA TYR A 342 6.18 2.65 13.34
C TYR A 342 6.98 1.88 12.28
N TYR A 343 6.91 2.30 11.03
CA TYR A 343 7.61 1.61 9.93
C TYR A 343 9.12 1.91 9.89
N GLY A 344 9.56 3.03 10.43
CA GLY A 344 10.97 3.39 10.51
C GLY A 344 11.71 2.71 11.65
N VAL A 345 11.03 2.47 12.77
CA VAL A 345 11.69 2.03 14.02
C VAL A 345 11.38 0.57 14.35
N TYR A 346 10.11 0.12 14.19
CA TYR A 346 9.66 -1.16 14.72
C TYR A 346 9.41 -2.23 13.66
N PHE A 347 9.35 -1.86 12.39
CA PHE A 347 8.93 -2.75 11.33
C PHE A 347 10.11 -3.18 10.46
N GLY A 348 10.13 -4.46 10.05
CA GLY A 348 11.06 -4.97 9.06
C GLY A 348 10.70 -4.53 7.63
N ALA A 349 11.21 -5.20 6.64
CA ALA A 349 10.87 -5.03 5.23
C ALA A 349 11.07 -3.60 4.68
N PRO A 350 12.31 -3.10 4.60
CA PRO A 350 12.65 -1.75 4.13
C PRO A 350 12.17 -1.45 2.71
N HIS A 351 12.09 -2.45 1.85
CA HIS A 351 11.66 -2.35 0.46
C HIS A 351 10.16 -1.98 0.30
N PHE A 352 9.35 -2.10 1.35
CA PHE A 352 7.94 -1.73 1.33
C PHE A 352 7.64 -0.32 1.82
N LEU A 353 8.61 0.42 2.36
CA LEU A 353 8.37 1.74 2.97
C LEU A 353 7.66 2.73 2.05
N ALA A 354 8.02 2.78 0.76
CA ALA A 354 7.37 3.65 -0.21
C ALA A 354 5.87 3.36 -0.34
N ARG A 355 5.46 2.08 -0.29
CA ARG A 355 4.06 1.64 -0.29
C ARG A 355 3.36 2.07 1.00
N TYR A 356 4.00 1.88 2.14
CA TYR A 356 3.42 2.22 3.45
C TYR A 356 3.24 3.72 3.62
N PHE A 357 4.09 4.55 3.01
CA PHE A 357 3.99 6.01 3.05
C PHE A 357 3.11 6.59 1.93
N ALA A 358 2.65 5.80 0.99
CA ALA A 358 1.75 6.26 -0.08
C ALA A 358 0.54 7.09 0.42
N PRO A 359 -0.14 6.73 1.55
CA PRO A 359 -1.24 7.54 2.05
C PRO A 359 -0.83 8.93 2.54
N LEU A 360 0.47 9.23 2.72
CA LEU A 360 0.96 10.56 3.09
C LEU A 360 1.15 11.49 1.88
N SER A 361 1.24 10.92 0.68
CA SER A 361 1.56 11.66 -0.55
C SER A 361 0.61 12.82 -0.88
N PRO A 362 -0.73 12.77 -0.64
CA PRO A 362 -1.60 13.90 -0.91
C PRO A 362 -1.26 15.15 -0.09
N LEU A 363 -0.92 14.97 1.19
CA LEU A 363 -0.52 16.09 2.06
C LEU A 363 0.86 16.62 1.68
N LEU A 364 1.83 15.73 1.53
CA LEU A 364 3.23 16.09 1.30
C LEU A 364 3.40 16.81 -0.05
N LEU A 365 2.77 16.30 -1.11
CA LEU A 365 2.76 16.95 -2.42
C LEU A 365 2.06 18.31 -2.38
N THR A 366 0.95 18.44 -1.63
CA THR A 366 0.26 19.73 -1.43
C THR A 366 1.17 20.73 -0.70
N ALA A 367 1.88 20.30 0.33
CA ALA A 367 2.83 21.14 1.07
C ALA A 367 3.98 21.61 0.16
N GLY A 368 4.52 20.73 -0.68
CA GLY A 368 5.53 21.06 -1.69
C GLY A 368 5.05 22.14 -2.66
N LEU A 369 3.81 22.01 -3.18
CA LEU A 369 3.25 23.01 -4.08
C LEU A 369 3.02 24.36 -3.37
N VAL A 370 2.55 24.37 -2.13
CA VAL A 370 2.40 25.62 -1.33
C VAL A 370 3.74 26.34 -1.17
N ALA A 371 4.81 25.60 -0.88
CA ALA A 371 6.16 26.16 -0.78
C ALA A 371 6.64 26.72 -2.14
N LEU A 372 6.40 26.00 -3.23
CA LEU A 372 6.75 26.42 -4.58
C LEU A 372 6.00 27.70 -5.00
N LEU A 373 4.70 27.81 -4.71
CA LEU A 373 3.90 29.00 -4.99
C LEU A 373 4.41 30.22 -4.23
N TRP A 374 4.81 30.05 -3.00
CA TRP A 374 5.43 31.12 -2.21
C TRP A 374 6.77 31.56 -2.79
N LEU A 375 7.63 30.59 -3.12
CA LEU A 375 8.95 30.87 -3.71
C LEU A 375 8.80 31.63 -5.03
N ALA A 376 7.90 31.19 -5.90
CA ALA A 376 7.61 31.83 -7.17
C ALA A 376 7.23 33.31 -7.01
N ARG A 377 6.39 33.62 -6.01
CA ARG A 377 6.02 35.01 -5.69
C ARG A 377 7.21 35.82 -5.18
N ARG A 378 8.05 35.24 -4.33
CA ARG A 378 9.25 35.91 -3.81
C ARG A 378 10.26 36.24 -4.90
N LEU A 379 10.37 35.38 -5.91
CA LEU A 379 11.27 35.55 -7.06
C LEU A 379 10.65 36.40 -8.20
N GLY A 380 9.40 36.82 -8.09
CA GLY A 380 8.67 37.47 -9.20
C GLY A 380 8.45 36.54 -10.41
N ALA A 381 8.59 35.23 -10.22
CA ALA A 381 8.55 34.21 -11.28
C ALA A 381 7.21 33.48 -11.31
N ALA A 382 6.12 34.17 -11.64
CA ALA A 382 4.77 33.60 -11.66
C ALA A 382 4.62 32.35 -12.56
N TRP A 383 5.50 32.19 -13.53
CA TRP A 383 5.54 31.03 -14.43
C TRP A 383 6.14 29.76 -13.78
N LEU A 384 6.92 29.90 -12.71
CA LEU A 384 7.72 28.82 -12.10
C LEU A 384 6.88 27.59 -11.69
N PRO A 385 5.72 27.72 -11.00
CA PRO A 385 4.91 26.56 -10.62
C PRO A 385 4.39 25.77 -11.83
N SER A 386 4.00 26.49 -12.87
CA SER A 386 3.53 25.84 -14.12
C SER A 386 4.68 25.13 -14.85
N ALA A 387 5.86 25.74 -14.90
CA ALA A 387 7.03 25.12 -15.53
C ALA A 387 7.49 23.88 -14.77
N VAL A 388 7.59 23.95 -13.44
CA VAL A 388 7.94 22.80 -12.60
C VAL A 388 6.92 21.68 -12.79
N ALA A 389 5.63 22.00 -12.84
CA ALA A 389 4.59 21.02 -13.06
C ALA A 389 4.69 20.37 -14.46
N CYS A 390 4.88 21.16 -15.51
CA CYS A 390 5.06 20.63 -16.87
C CYS A 390 6.28 19.72 -16.95
N VAL A 391 7.43 20.14 -16.40
CA VAL A 391 8.64 19.31 -16.37
C VAL A 391 8.38 18.02 -15.58
N SER A 392 7.74 18.11 -14.40
CA SER A 392 7.41 16.94 -13.59
C SER A 392 6.49 15.96 -14.33
N LEU A 393 5.47 16.45 -15.03
CA LEU A 393 4.57 15.61 -15.82
C LEU A 393 5.28 14.98 -17.03
N CYS A 394 6.16 15.73 -17.71
CA CYS A 394 6.98 15.20 -18.80
C CYS A 394 7.96 14.12 -18.31
N VAL A 395 8.66 14.36 -17.18
CA VAL A 395 9.55 13.38 -16.56
C VAL A 395 8.78 12.13 -16.14
N SER A 396 7.61 12.30 -15.48
CA SER A 396 6.75 11.18 -15.13
C SER A 396 6.32 10.38 -16.35
N GLY A 397 5.88 11.06 -17.41
CA GLY A 397 5.50 10.40 -18.67
C GLY A 397 6.66 9.63 -19.30
N ALA A 398 7.86 10.23 -19.34
CA ALA A 398 9.05 9.56 -19.86
C ALA A 398 9.45 8.33 -19.04
N LEU A 399 9.41 8.42 -17.71
CA LEU A 399 9.70 7.29 -16.82
C LEU A 399 8.67 6.17 -16.95
N LEU A 400 7.39 6.50 -17.17
CA LEU A 400 6.34 5.52 -17.40
C LEU A 400 6.43 4.87 -18.79
N LEU A 401 6.93 5.57 -19.80
CA LEU A 401 7.12 5.00 -21.14
C LEU A 401 8.30 4.01 -21.21
N ARG A 402 9.29 4.13 -20.30
CA ARG A 402 10.48 3.28 -20.31
C ARG A 402 10.16 1.77 -20.21
N PRO A 403 9.28 1.30 -19.32
CA PRO A 403 8.91 -0.12 -19.27
C PRO A 403 8.07 -0.61 -20.46
N LEU A 404 7.48 0.29 -21.28
CA LEU A 404 6.73 -0.09 -22.48
C LEU A 404 7.64 -0.46 -23.66
N VAL A 405 8.92 -0.08 -23.61
CA VAL A 405 9.92 -0.54 -24.58
C VAL A 405 10.29 -1.97 -24.19
N PRO A 406 10.13 -2.97 -25.06
CA PRO A 406 10.31 -4.38 -24.72
C PRO A 406 11.75 -4.66 -24.28
N ARG A 407 11.96 -4.72 -23.00
CA ARG A 407 13.09 -5.30 -22.28
C ARG A 407 12.49 -6.06 -21.08
N PHE A 408 11.56 -6.95 -21.36
CA PHE A 408 11.15 -7.93 -20.37
C PHE A 408 12.27 -8.96 -20.25
N GLU A 409 13.26 -8.63 -19.45
CA GLU A 409 13.93 -9.62 -18.64
C GLU A 409 12.89 -9.99 -17.58
N GLY A 410 12.42 -11.21 -17.57
CA GLY A 410 11.24 -11.70 -16.88
C GLY A 410 11.02 -11.11 -15.49
N HIS A 411 9.78 -10.97 -15.09
CA HIS A 411 9.40 -10.56 -13.75
C HIS A 411 10.09 -11.45 -12.71
N MET A 412 10.52 -10.86 -11.61
CA MET A 412 11.43 -11.41 -10.60
C MET A 412 11.12 -12.82 -10.07
N HIS A 413 9.99 -13.44 -10.38
CA HIS A 413 9.60 -14.78 -9.91
C HIS A 413 8.94 -15.67 -10.98
N PHE A 414 8.70 -15.17 -12.18
CA PHE A 414 8.07 -15.95 -13.25
C PHE A 414 8.98 -17.07 -13.77
N GLN A 415 10.30 -16.96 -13.68
CA GLN A 415 11.23 -18.04 -13.99
C GLN A 415 10.97 -19.30 -13.14
N VAL A 416 10.57 -19.11 -11.86
CA VAL A 416 10.18 -20.23 -10.98
C VAL A 416 8.85 -20.84 -11.42
N VAL A 417 7.86 -20.00 -11.76
CA VAL A 417 6.56 -20.45 -12.28
C VAL A 417 6.73 -21.25 -13.57
N GLU A 418 7.51 -20.74 -14.51
CA GLU A 418 7.78 -21.40 -15.79
C GLU A 418 8.48 -22.75 -15.59
N TRP A 419 9.48 -22.78 -14.71
CA TRP A 419 10.17 -24.04 -14.41
C TRP A 419 9.21 -25.07 -13.77
N VAL A 420 8.42 -24.67 -12.78
CA VAL A 420 7.45 -25.54 -12.11
C VAL A 420 6.40 -26.02 -13.11
N ALA A 421 5.84 -25.13 -13.94
CA ALA A 421 4.85 -25.52 -14.95
C ALA A 421 5.37 -26.52 -15.98
N ALA A 422 6.67 -26.48 -16.29
CA ALA A 422 7.30 -27.37 -17.26
C ALA A 422 7.75 -28.72 -16.68
N ASN A 423 8.06 -28.79 -15.36
CA ASN A 423 8.76 -29.93 -14.76
C ASN A 423 8.03 -30.60 -13.59
N VAL A 424 6.95 -29.99 -13.08
CA VAL A 424 6.24 -30.46 -11.90
C VAL A 424 4.76 -30.71 -12.24
N ASP A 425 4.24 -31.88 -11.83
CA ASP A 425 2.82 -32.18 -11.99
C ASP A 425 1.96 -31.23 -11.13
N ALA A 426 0.81 -30.81 -11.65
CA ALA A 426 -0.10 -29.92 -10.95
C ALA A 426 -0.62 -30.48 -9.60
N ALA A 427 -0.56 -31.80 -9.41
CA ALA A 427 -0.94 -32.47 -8.16
C ALA A 427 0.19 -32.53 -7.12
N THR A 428 1.43 -32.15 -7.49
CA THR A 428 2.59 -32.18 -6.59
C THR A 428 2.61 -30.97 -5.66
N TRP A 429 2.91 -31.18 -4.40
CA TRP A 429 3.07 -30.09 -3.44
C TRP A 429 4.43 -29.40 -3.58
N VAL A 430 4.40 -28.10 -3.79
CA VAL A 430 5.60 -27.26 -3.93
C VAL A 430 5.72 -26.32 -2.74
N GLY A 431 6.91 -26.20 -2.17
CA GLY A 431 7.24 -25.21 -1.15
C GLY A 431 8.06 -24.05 -1.74
N ALA A 432 7.79 -22.83 -1.31
CA ALA A 432 8.60 -21.66 -1.66
C ALA A 432 8.55 -20.59 -0.55
N VAL A 433 9.59 -19.79 -0.46
CA VAL A 433 9.62 -18.59 0.38
C VAL A 433 8.78 -17.49 -0.27
N GLN A 434 8.96 -17.30 -1.58
CA GLN A 434 8.22 -16.33 -2.39
C GLN A 434 7.04 -17.05 -3.11
N THR A 435 5.88 -17.02 -2.50
CA THR A 435 4.72 -17.80 -2.96
C THR A 435 3.58 -16.99 -3.55
N GLY A 436 3.72 -15.69 -3.69
CA GLY A 436 2.67 -14.90 -4.30
C GLY A 436 2.46 -15.32 -5.75
N THR A 437 3.47 -15.10 -6.58
CA THR A 437 3.42 -15.45 -8.01
C THR A 437 3.28 -16.96 -8.19
N LEU A 438 4.14 -17.76 -7.55
CA LEU A 438 4.07 -19.21 -7.70
C LEU A 438 2.74 -19.79 -7.23
N GLY A 439 2.27 -19.45 -6.02
CA GLY A 439 1.02 -19.99 -5.48
C GLY A 439 -0.24 -19.50 -6.20
N TYR A 440 -0.16 -18.41 -6.96
CA TYR A 440 -1.25 -18.00 -7.84
C TYR A 440 -1.36 -18.89 -9.09
N TRP A 441 -0.21 -19.31 -9.67
CA TRP A 441 -0.18 -20.11 -10.89
C TRP A 441 -0.20 -21.61 -10.62
N HIS A 442 0.38 -22.06 -9.48
CA HIS A 442 0.39 -23.45 -9.01
C HIS A 442 -0.36 -23.55 -7.68
N ASP A 443 -1.57 -24.08 -7.67
CA ASP A 443 -2.51 -24.03 -6.53
C ASP A 443 -1.98 -24.81 -5.30
N ARG A 444 -1.18 -25.88 -5.49
CA ARG A 444 -0.55 -26.68 -4.43
C ARG A 444 0.81 -26.13 -4.00
N THR A 445 0.82 -24.90 -3.52
CA THR A 445 2.05 -24.24 -3.07
C THR A 445 1.99 -23.85 -1.60
N PHE A 446 2.96 -24.30 -0.81
CA PHE A 446 3.14 -23.96 0.60
C PHE A 446 3.98 -22.70 0.75
N ASN A 447 3.50 -21.74 1.50
CA ASN A 447 4.24 -20.54 1.88
C ASN A 447 5.20 -20.86 3.04
N LEU A 448 6.49 -20.63 2.84
CA LEU A 448 7.56 -20.92 3.80
C LEU A 448 8.09 -19.68 4.53
N ASP A 449 7.73 -18.47 4.10
CA ASP A 449 8.11 -17.24 4.82
C ASP A 449 7.18 -16.91 6.00
N GLY A 450 6.02 -17.54 6.06
CA GLY A 450 5.07 -17.39 7.15
C GLY A 450 4.13 -16.20 7.02
N LYS A 451 4.16 -15.44 5.91
CA LYS A 451 3.25 -14.28 5.74
C LYS A 451 1.79 -14.69 5.62
N VAL A 452 1.52 -15.84 5.02
CA VAL A 452 0.18 -16.41 4.84
C VAL A 452 0.04 -17.84 5.35
N ASN A 453 1.11 -18.38 5.95
CA ASN A 453 1.14 -19.70 6.56
C ASN A 453 1.47 -19.57 8.06
N PRO A 454 0.46 -19.64 8.95
CA PRO A 454 0.66 -19.52 10.40
C PRO A 454 1.57 -20.60 10.99
N GLU A 455 1.51 -21.83 10.45
CA GLU A 455 2.30 -22.96 10.95
C GLU A 455 3.79 -22.80 10.62
N ALA A 456 4.11 -22.41 9.40
CA ALA A 456 5.48 -22.09 9.00
C ALA A 456 6.04 -20.91 9.84
N LEU A 457 5.22 -19.91 10.15
CA LEU A 457 5.62 -18.81 11.03
C LEU A 457 5.87 -19.30 12.46
N ALA A 458 5.01 -20.17 12.99
CA ALA A 458 5.17 -20.73 14.33
C ALA A 458 6.50 -21.50 14.43
N MET A 459 6.80 -22.37 13.48
CA MET A 459 8.07 -23.10 13.40
C MET A 459 9.28 -22.17 13.36
N ARG A 460 9.23 -21.13 12.49
CA ARG A 460 10.32 -20.14 12.43
C ARG A 460 10.53 -19.39 13.74
N ARG A 461 9.48 -19.13 14.50
CA ARG A 461 9.58 -18.46 15.82
C ARG A 461 10.12 -19.37 16.89
N GLU A 462 9.82 -20.66 16.85
CA GLU A 462 10.22 -21.64 17.84
C GLU A 462 11.66 -22.12 17.62
N VAL A 463 11.99 -22.48 16.38
CA VAL A 463 13.26 -23.15 16.01
C VAL A 463 14.24 -22.20 15.31
N GLY A 464 13.81 -21.02 14.88
CA GLY A 464 14.62 -20.07 14.12
C GLY A 464 14.67 -20.34 12.61
N THR A 465 14.11 -21.45 12.14
CA THR A 465 14.07 -21.86 10.72
C THR A 465 12.75 -22.55 10.37
N VAL A 466 12.43 -22.63 9.10
CA VAL A 466 11.25 -23.34 8.57
C VAL A 466 11.55 -24.80 8.19
N LEU A 467 12.81 -25.20 8.17
CA LEU A 467 13.24 -26.50 7.63
C LEU A 467 12.54 -27.71 8.27
N PRO A 468 12.35 -27.81 9.61
CA PRO A 468 11.59 -28.93 10.19
C PRO A 468 10.17 -29.00 9.68
N TYR A 469 9.47 -27.86 9.54
CA TYR A 469 8.14 -27.82 8.96
C TYR A 469 8.10 -28.40 7.53
N VAL A 470 9.11 -28.08 6.70
CA VAL A 470 9.22 -28.61 5.33
C VAL A 470 9.40 -30.13 5.34
N VAL A 471 10.24 -30.67 6.22
CA VAL A 471 10.48 -32.11 6.33
C VAL A 471 9.19 -32.86 6.76
N GLU A 472 8.44 -32.31 7.70
CA GLU A 472 7.21 -32.88 8.25
C GLU A 472 5.99 -32.71 7.34
N SER A 473 6.04 -31.79 6.37
CA SER A 473 4.95 -31.48 5.45
C SER A 473 4.89 -32.42 4.23
N GLU A 474 3.84 -32.29 3.43
CA GLU A 474 3.65 -33.02 2.16
C GLU A 474 4.42 -32.40 0.97
N ILE A 475 5.38 -31.51 1.23
CA ILE A 475 6.17 -30.84 0.18
C ILE A 475 7.12 -31.85 -0.47
N ASP A 476 6.98 -32.04 -1.77
CA ASP A 476 7.85 -32.90 -2.59
C ASP A 476 8.95 -32.12 -3.30
N VAL A 477 8.66 -30.87 -3.64
CA VAL A 477 9.59 -29.99 -4.38
C VAL A 477 9.64 -28.63 -3.69
N ILE A 478 10.84 -28.07 -3.54
CA ILE A 478 11.05 -26.67 -3.20
C ILE A 478 11.55 -25.97 -4.44
N ALA A 479 10.87 -24.93 -4.90
CA ALA A 479 11.29 -24.14 -6.05
C ALA A 479 11.23 -22.65 -5.73
N ASP A 480 12.37 -21.95 -5.79
CA ASP A 480 12.47 -20.55 -5.40
C ASP A 480 13.71 -19.89 -6.03
N TRP A 481 14.03 -18.68 -5.61
CA TRP A 481 15.27 -18.01 -5.94
C TRP A 481 16.48 -18.83 -5.50
N VAL A 482 17.62 -18.61 -6.17
CA VAL A 482 18.85 -19.37 -5.98
C VAL A 482 19.31 -19.47 -4.51
N GLY A 483 18.93 -18.53 -3.66
CA GLY A 483 19.27 -18.56 -2.23
C GLY A 483 18.81 -19.80 -1.47
N VAL A 484 17.76 -20.51 -1.93
CA VAL A 484 17.32 -21.76 -1.29
C VAL A 484 18.23 -22.94 -1.58
N ALA A 485 19.15 -22.85 -2.56
CA ALA A 485 20.16 -23.89 -2.81
C ALA A 485 20.98 -24.20 -1.56
N GLY A 486 21.32 -23.19 -0.76
CA GLY A 486 22.04 -23.37 0.49
C GLY A 486 21.31 -24.19 1.56
N TRP A 487 20.02 -24.49 1.39
CA TRP A 487 19.28 -25.36 2.30
C TRP A 487 19.70 -26.83 2.17
N ALA A 488 20.14 -27.26 0.99
CA ALA A 488 20.57 -28.65 0.73
C ALA A 488 21.62 -29.17 1.70
N THR A 489 22.43 -28.28 2.26
CA THR A 489 23.50 -28.64 3.20
C THR A 489 23.12 -28.50 4.68
N GLN A 490 21.87 -28.11 4.98
CA GLN A 490 21.42 -27.88 6.35
C GLN A 490 20.97 -29.20 6.99
N GLU A 491 21.55 -29.55 8.12
CA GLU A 491 21.21 -30.77 8.86
C GLU A 491 20.00 -30.61 9.79
N ILE A 492 19.50 -29.39 9.96
CA ILE A 492 18.43 -29.05 10.90
C ILE A 492 17.15 -29.82 10.51
N GLY A 493 16.57 -30.52 11.47
CA GLY A 493 15.36 -31.33 11.26
C GLY A 493 15.52 -32.48 10.27
N GLY A 494 16.76 -32.88 9.95
CA GLY A 494 17.03 -33.95 8.97
C GLY A 494 16.85 -33.49 7.51
N PHE A 495 16.85 -32.18 7.26
CA PHE A 495 16.54 -31.62 5.94
C PHE A 495 17.48 -32.13 4.83
N SER A 496 18.82 -32.14 5.06
CA SER A 496 19.81 -32.61 4.08
C SER A 496 19.69 -34.09 3.73
N ALA A 497 19.08 -34.90 4.60
CA ALA A 497 18.76 -36.30 4.31
C ALA A 497 17.41 -36.46 3.55
N ALA A 498 16.53 -35.49 3.70
CA ALA A 498 15.19 -35.52 3.12
C ALA A 498 15.08 -34.86 1.75
N PHE A 499 15.97 -33.91 1.43
CA PHE A 499 15.93 -33.14 0.18
C PHE A 499 17.30 -33.07 -0.49
N GLU A 500 17.32 -33.20 -1.82
CA GLU A 500 18.50 -33.04 -2.66
C GLU A 500 18.35 -31.85 -3.61
N LEU A 501 19.44 -31.13 -3.88
CA LEU A 501 19.48 -30.05 -4.85
C LEU A 501 19.53 -30.63 -6.26
N ILE A 502 18.55 -30.30 -7.10
CA ILE A 502 18.44 -30.79 -8.49
C ILE A 502 18.66 -29.69 -9.53
N VAL A 503 18.45 -28.42 -9.16
CA VAL A 503 18.74 -27.26 -10.02
C VAL A 503 19.37 -26.16 -9.17
N GLU A 504 20.45 -25.58 -9.68
CA GLU A 504 21.02 -24.33 -9.19
C GLU A 504 21.47 -23.50 -10.40
N ASP A 505 20.73 -22.43 -10.65
CA ASP A 505 20.97 -21.50 -11.75
C ASP A 505 21.04 -20.08 -11.20
N ALA A 506 22.25 -19.58 -11.01
CA ALA A 506 22.49 -18.25 -10.48
C ALA A 506 22.15 -17.13 -11.49
N GLU A 507 22.22 -17.42 -12.80
CA GLU A 507 21.90 -16.45 -13.85
C GLU A 507 20.38 -16.25 -13.94
N ALA A 508 19.63 -17.35 -13.93
CA ALA A 508 18.17 -17.33 -13.87
C ALA A 508 17.62 -17.00 -12.47
N ASN A 509 18.47 -16.91 -11.44
CA ASN A 509 18.06 -16.78 -10.04
C ASN A 509 17.06 -17.86 -9.62
N LEU A 510 17.38 -19.13 -9.90
CA LEU A 510 16.50 -20.28 -9.67
C LEU A 510 17.26 -21.38 -8.91
N ALA A 511 16.66 -21.94 -7.88
CA ALA A 511 17.08 -23.21 -7.29
C ALA A 511 15.88 -24.12 -7.03
N VAL A 512 16.11 -25.42 -7.21
CA VAL A 512 15.10 -26.44 -6.96
C VAL A 512 15.70 -27.59 -6.15
N LEU A 513 14.98 -27.93 -5.07
CA LEU A 513 15.27 -29.11 -4.29
C LEU A 513 14.11 -30.10 -4.41
N ARG A 514 14.41 -31.38 -4.41
CA ARG A 514 13.43 -32.47 -4.48
C ARG A 514 13.56 -33.37 -3.27
N ARG A 515 12.42 -33.84 -2.77
CA ARG A 515 12.38 -34.82 -1.68
C ARG A 515 13.01 -36.14 -2.16
N VAL A 516 13.94 -36.65 -1.37
CA VAL A 516 14.54 -37.97 -1.59
C VAL A 516 13.48 -39.03 -1.25
N VAL A 517 13.05 -39.78 -2.27
CA VAL A 517 12.15 -40.90 -2.05
C VAL A 517 12.95 -41.98 -1.34
N GLY A 518 12.64 -42.26 -0.09
CA GLY A 518 13.26 -43.35 0.64
C GLY A 518 12.97 -44.67 -0.10
N ASN A 519 14.07 -45.45 -0.38
CA ASN A 519 13.94 -46.79 -0.90
C ASN A 519 13.25 -47.73 0.09
#